data_06306d90ae34a5ab02b87c214518eb8c
#
_entry.id   06306d90ae34a5ab02b87c214518eb8c
#
_cell.length_a   1.000
_cell.length_b   1.000
_cell.length_c   1.000
_cell.angle_alpha   90.00
_cell.angle_beta   90.00
_cell.angle_gamma   90.00
#
_symmetry.space_group_name_H-M   'P 1'
#
loop_
_entity.id
_entity.type
_entity.pdbx_description
1 polymer ?
#
loop_
_entity_poly.entity_id
_entity_poly.type
_entity_poly.pdbx_seq_one_letter_code
_entity_poly.pdbx_strand_id
1 'polypeptide(L)'
;MKYFKYKEFDSPDLPRSGLMCMDKEFLEMLDELRGRCGFPFKVTSGFRTYNHNLSLCKNPLYKASKTSSHMKGVAADIFINDSKKRALFVGFAIELCSELDLPIRIGIGKNFCHIDIDNDKASPRVWIY
;
A
#
# COMPACT_ATOMS: atom_id res chain seq x y z
N MET A 1 -12.20 -9.11 5.80
CA MET A 1 -10.82 -9.52 5.45
C MET A 1 -10.42 -10.75 6.25
N LYS A 2 -9.73 -11.65 5.61
CA LYS A 2 -9.24 -12.88 6.25
C LYS A 2 -7.92 -12.67 7.01
N TYR A 3 -7.04 -11.82 6.49
CA TYR A 3 -5.67 -11.69 6.99
C TYR A 3 -5.38 -10.39 7.74
N PHE A 4 -6.22 -9.38 7.61
CA PHE A 4 -5.97 -8.06 8.20
C PHE A 4 -7.07 -7.62 9.13
N LYS A 5 -6.70 -6.75 10.07
CA LYS A 5 -7.62 -5.95 10.87
C LYS A 5 -7.57 -4.50 10.39
N TYR A 6 -8.69 -3.81 10.41
CA TYR A 6 -8.75 -2.41 9.93
C TYR A 6 -7.76 -1.49 10.62
N LYS A 7 -7.50 -1.71 11.93
CA LYS A 7 -6.57 -0.87 12.70
C LYS A 7 -5.13 -0.89 12.17
N GLU A 8 -4.74 -1.95 11.44
CA GLU A 8 -3.41 -2.02 10.83
C GLU A 8 -3.20 -0.94 9.77
N PHE A 9 -4.28 -0.37 9.27
CA PHE A 9 -4.27 0.68 8.26
C PHE A 9 -4.54 2.08 8.81
N ASP A 10 -4.62 2.25 10.13
CA ASP A 10 -4.86 3.56 10.73
C ASP A 10 -3.70 4.51 10.46
N SER A 11 -4.03 5.79 10.19
CA SER A 11 -3.05 6.85 10.30
C SER A 11 -2.63 6.99 11.76
N PRO A 12 -1.34 7.18 12.06
CA PRO A 12 -0.88 7.26 13.46
C PRO A 12 -1.56 8.34 14.30
N ASP A 13 -2.05 9.40 13.64
CA ASP A 13 -2.71 10.54 14.29
C ASP A 13 -4.24 10.46 14.27
N LEU A 14 -4.83 9.38 13.74
CA LEU A 14 -6.30 9.25 13.68
C LEU A 14 -6.74 7.80 13.90
N PRO A 15 -7.10 7.44 15.15
CA PRO A 15 -7.64 6.12 15.44
C PRO A 15 -8.89 5.81 14.61
N ARG A 16 -9.04 4.56 14.19
CA ARG A 16 -10.16 4.06 13.39
C ARG A 16 -10.19 4.57 11.94
N SER A 17 -9.16 5.28 11.50
CA SER A 17 -9.11 5.76 10.11
C SER A 17 -8.97 4.62 9.10
N GLY A 18 -8.37 3.50 9.49
CA GLY A 18 -8.33 2.31 8.63
C GLY A 18 -9.72 1.80 8.27
N LEU A 19 -10.63 1.77 9.25
CA LEU A 19 -12.02 1.37 9.01
C LEU A 19 -12.79 2.43 8.21
N MET A 20 -12.58 3.71 8.53
CA MET A 20 -13.39 4.80 7.99
C MET A 20 -12.92 5.33 6.65
N CYS A 21 -11.62 5.25 6.37
CA CYS A 21 -11.00 5.97 5.25
C CYS A 21 -10.34 5.07 4.21
N MET A 22 -10.08 3.80 4.50
CA MET A 22 -9.53 2.89 3.51
C MET A 22 -10.60 2.45 2.52
N ASP A 23 -10.22 2.43 1.24
CA ASP A 23 -11.08 1.94 0.16
C ASP A 23 -11.31 0.44 0.31
N LYS A 24 -12.56 0.02 0.21
CA LYS A 24 -12.94 -1.38 0.38
C LYS A 24 -12.37 -2.28 -0.71
N GLU A 25 -12.41 -1.83 -1.95
CA GLU A 25 -11.88 -2.59 -3.09
C GLU A 25 -10.36 -2.81 -2.95
N PHE A 26 -9.64 -1.78 -2.51
CA PHE A 26 -8.21 -1.89 -2.22
C PHE A 26 -7.94 -2.92 -1.13
N LEU A 27 -8.68 -2.87 -0.03
CA LEU A 27 -8.49 -3.82 1.08
C LEU A 27 -8.80 -5.26 0.67
N GLU A 28 -9.85 -5.48 -0.11
CA GLU A 28 -10.19 -6.81 -0.63
C GLU A 28 -9.09 -7.34 -1.57
N MET A 29 -8.57 -6.48 -2.44
CA MET A 29 -7.45 -6.83 -3.33
C MET A 29 -6.21 -7.21 -2.52
N LEU A 30 -5.85 -6.40 -1.52
CA LEU A 30 -4.65 -6.65 -0.70
C LEU A 30 -4.78 -7.94 0.12
N ASP A 31 -5.96 -8.23 0.64
CA ASP A 31 -6.25 -9.45 1.39
C ASP A 31 -6.08 -10.69 0.51
N GLU A 32 -6.60 -10.65 -0.71
CA GLU A 32 -6.42 -11.71 -1.71
C GLU A 32 -4.94 -11.87 -2.09
N LEU A 33 -4.25 -10.77 -2.30
CA LEU A 33 -2.81 -10.78 -2.62
C LEU A 33 -2.00 -11.44 -1.51
N ARG A 34 -2.32 -11.13 -0.25
CA ARG A 34 -1.70 -11.78 0.92
C ARG A 34 -1.86 -13.30 0.86
N GLY A 35 -3.06 -13.76 0.52
CA GLY A 35 -3.34 -15.19 0.39
C GLY A 35 -2.51 -15.85 -0.70
N ARG A 36 -2.40 -15.22 -1.85
CA ARG A 36 -1.61 -15.75 -2.99
C ARG A 36 -0.12 -15.78 -2.69
N CYS A 37 0.40 -14.75 -2.04
CA CYS A 37 1.81 -14.68 -1.69
C CYS A 37 2.25 -15.73 -0.67
N GLY A 38 1.36 -16.14 0.24
CA GLY A 38 1.63 -17.20 1.21
C GLY A 38 2.56 -16.79 2.36
N PHE A 39 2.86 -15.52 2.54
CA PHE A 39 3.65 -15.03 3.67
C PHE A 39 2.97 -13.83 4.35
N PRO A 40 3.23 -13.59 5.66
CA PRO A 40 2.58 -12.49 6.37
C PRO A 40 2.94 -11.12 5.81
N PHE A 41 1.95 -10.24 5.70
CA PHE A 41 2.13 -8.84 5.34
C PHE A 41 2.07 -7.98 6.60
N LYS A 42 3.18 -7.36 6.94
CA LYS A 42 3.21 -6.34 7.99
C LYS A 42 3.01 -4.97 7.35
N VAL A 43 1.86 -4.36 7.63
CA VAL A 43 1.55 -3.01 7.13
C VAL A 43 2.36 -2.00 7.94
N THR A 44 3.20 -1.23 7.27
CA THR A 44 4.00 -0.17 7.90
C THR A 44 3.38 1.20 7.69
N SER A 45 2.53 1.36 6.66
CA SER A 45 1.77 2.57 6.41
C SER A 45 0.51 2.22 5.64
N GLY A 46 -0.65 2.60 6.17
CA GLY A 46 -1.95 2.47 5.51
C GLY A 46 -2.48 3.85 5.12
N PHE A 47 -3.63 4.23 5.68
CA PHE A 47 -4.17 5.56 5.48
C PHE A 47 -3.25 6.62 6.11
N ARG A 48 -3.15 7.77 5.47
CA ARG A 48 -2.47 8.95 6.02
C ARG A 48 -3.40 10.14 5.98
N THR A 49 -3.60 10.78 7.14
CA THR A 49 -4.23 12.10 7.16
C THR A 49 -3.36 13.10 6.41
N TYR A 50 -3.95 14.19 5.97
CA TYR A 50 -3.20 15.29 5.35
C TYR A 50 -2.06 15.77 6.25
N ASN A 51 -2.33 15.97 7.54
CA ASN A 51 -1.32 16.46 8.48
C ASN A 51 -0.18 15.47 8.68
N HIS A 52 -0.47 14.18 8.82
CA HIS A 52 0.56 13.16 8.94
C HIS A 52 1.42 13.09 7.68
N ASN A 53 0.79 13.07 6.51
CA ASN A 53 1.52 13.06 5.23
C ASN A 53 2.41 14.30 5.08
N LEU A 54 1.90 15.47 5.45
CA LEU A 54 2.68 16.70 5.41
C LEU A 54 3.92 16.64 6.31
N SER A 55 3.80 16.05 7.51
CA SER A 55 4.94 15.85 8.40
C SER A 55 6.01 14.96 7.78
N LEU A 56 5.61 13.92 7.05
CA LEU A 56 6.54 13.05 6.33
C LEU A 56 7.22 13.78 5.16
N CYS A 57 6.48 14.63 4.44
CA CYS A 57 7.06 15.44 3.34
C CYS A 57 8.14 16.41 3.84
N LYS A 58 8.01 16.91 5.06
CA LYS A 58 8.98 17.83 5.67
C LYS A 58 10.21 17.13 6.22
N ASN A 59 10.17 15.81 6.38
CA ASN A 59 11.28 15.04 6.93
C ASN A 59 12.15 14.51 5.78
N PRO A 60 13.45 14.89 5.71
CA PRO A 60 14.34 14.47 4.61
C PRO A 60 14.63 12.96 4.61
N LEU A 61 14.33 12.25 5.69
CA LEU A 61 14.49 10.79 5.76
C LEU A 61 13.38 10.04 5.02
N TYR A 62 12.27 10.70 4.72
CA TYR A 62 11.13 10.09 4.01
C TYR A 62 10.98 10.67 2.62
N LYS A 63 10.54 9.82 1.69
CA LYS A 63 10.28 10.21 0.30
C LYS A 63 8.77 10.29 0.04
N ALA A 64 8.08 11.02 0.91
CA ALA A 64 6.63 11.18 0.83
C ALA A 64 6.25 12.22 -0.22
N SER A 65 5.24 11.90 -1.03
CA SER A 65 4.66 12.83 -2.01
C SER A 65 3.57 13.68 -1.37
N LYS A 66 3.49 14.95 -1.78
CA LYS A 66 2.38 15.85 -1.39
C LYS A 66 1.02 15.38 -1.93
N THR A 67 1.02 14.51 -2.93
CA THR A 67 -0.18 13.92 -3.55
C THR A 67 -0.26 12.43 -3.31
N SER A 68 0.19 11.99 -2.14
CA SER A 68 0.28 10.57 -1.79
C SER A 68 -1.05 9.85 -1.90
N SER A 69 -1.04 8.67 -2.53
CA SER A 69 -2.20 7.79 -2.64
C SER A 69 -2.66 7.23 -1.27
N HIS A 70 -1.79 7.27 -0.26
CA HIS A 70 -2.15 6.93 1.12
C HIS A 70 -3.24 7.85 1.67
N MET A 71 -3.28 9.11 1.25
CA MET A 71 -4.32 10.06 1.69
C MET A 71 -5.69 9.76 1.10
N LYS A 72 -5.74 8.97 0.03
CA LYS A 72 -6.99 8.55 -0.62
C LYS A 72 -7.51 7.21 -0.09
N GLY A 73 -6.76 6.54 0.78
CA GLY A 73 -7.11 5.22 1.28
C GLY A 73 -6.94 4.09 0.28
N VAL A 74 -6.17 4.30 -0.78
CA VAL A 74 -5.96 3.31 -1.86
C VAL A 74 -4.52 2.82 -1.95
N ALA A 75 -3.77 2.94 -0.86
CA ALA A 75 -2.36 2.56 -0.82
C ALA A 75 -1.97 1.93 0.52
N ALA A 76 -0.95 1.10 0.48
CA ALA A 76 -0.29 0.56 1.66
C ALA A 76 1.18 0.31 1.38
N ASP A 77 1.99 0.44 2.43
CA ASP A 77 3.38 0.00 2.44
C ASP A 77 3.47 -1.27 3.29
N ILE A 78 4.08 -2.30 2.73
CA ILE A 78 4.24 -3.61 3.35
C ILE A 78 5.73 -3.86 3.60
N PHE A 79 6.09 -4.23 4.82
CA PHE A 79 7.48 -4.58 5.13
C PHE A 79 7.89 -5.83 4.34
N ILE A 80 8.83 -5.66 3.41
CA ILE A 80 9.40 -6.76 2.62
C ILE A 80 10.87 -6.40 2.34
N ASN A 81 11.79 -7.14 2.91
CA ASN A 81 13.22 -6.94 2.72
C ASN A 81 13.93 -8.14 2.07
N ASP A 82 13.17 -9.15 1.67
CA ASP A 82 13.66 -10.37 1.05
C ASP A 82 13.38 -10.36 -0.46
N SER A 83 14.39 -10.61 -1.26
CA SER A 83 14.31 -10.58 -2.73
C SER A 83 13.28 -11.57 -3.29
N LYS A 84 13.22 -12.79 -2.74
CA LYS A 84 12.25 -13.80 -3.17
C LYS A 84 10.83 -13.35 -2.89
N LYS A 85 10.57 -12.81 -1.71
CA LYS A 85 9.24 -12.30 -1.34
C LYS A 85 8.84 -11.10 -2.20
N ARG A 86 9.79 -10.24 -2.55
CA ARG A 86 9.54 -9.13 -3.48
C ARG A 86 9.09 -9.63 -4.84
N ALA A 87 9.74 -10.65 -5.38
CA ALA A 87 9.37 -11.22 -6.66
C ALA A 87 7.95 -11.80 -6.64
N LEU A 88 7.61 -12.54 -5.57
CA LEU A 88 6.27 -13.08 -5.39
C LEU A 88 5.22 -11.97 -5.26
N PHE A 89 5.52 -10.96 -4.45
CA PHE A 89 4.63 -9.81 -4.25
C PHE A 89 4.34 -9.08 -5.57
N VAL A 90 5.38 -8.72 -6.30
CA VAL A 90 5.24 -7.99 -7.57
C VAL A 90 4.49 -8.84 -8.61
N GLY A 91 4.89 -10.10 -8.77
CA GLY A 91 4.28 -11.00 -9.75
C GLY A 91 2.80 -11.24 -9.49
N PHE A 92 2.45 -11.61 -8.27
CA PHE A 92 1.04 -11.86 -7.91
C PHE A 92 0.20 -10.58 -7.89
N ALA A 93 0.78 -9.43 -7.50
CA ALA A 93 0.05 -8.17 -7.55
C ALA A 93 -0.34 -7.78 -8.97
N ILE A 94 0.60 -7.89 -9.91
CA ILE A 94 0.33 -7.57 -11.32
C ILE A 94 -0.72 -8.53 -11.88
N GLU A 95 -0.59 -9.82 -11.64
CA GLU A 95 -1.54 -10.84 -12.10
C GLU A 95 -2.94 -10.57 -11.54
N LEU A 96 -3.06 -10.39 -10.22
CA LEU A 96 -4.35 -10.16 -9.56
C LEU A 96 -5.02 -8.89 -10.05
N CYS A 97 -4.30 -7.78 -10.13
CA CYS A 97 -4.88 -6.51 -10.57
C CYS A 97 -5.28 -6.55 -12.06
N SER A 98 -4.56 -7.33 -12.88
CA SER A 98 -4.99 -7.58 -14.26
C SER A 98 -6.32 -8.34 -14.31
N GLU A 99 -6.49 -9.36 -13.48
CA GLU A 99 -7.75 -10.11 -13.38
C GLU A 99 -8.92 -9.24 -12.92
N LEU A 100 -8.65 -8.32 -11.98
CA LEU A 100 -9.67 -7.45 -11.39
C LEU A 100 -9.89 -6.15 -12.17
N ASP A 101 -9.13 -5.92 -13.22
CA ASP A 101 -9.13 -4.68 -14.01
C ASP A 101 -8.88 -3.44 -13.12
N LEU A 102 -7.90 -3.54 -12.24
CA LEU A 102 -7.48 -2.46 -11.36
C LEU A 102 -6.18 -1.83 -11.83
N PRO A 103 -6.03 -0.50 -11.71
CA PRO A 103 -4.75 0.13 -11.98
C PRO A 103 -3.75 -0.30 -10.90
N ILE A 104 -2.56 -0.74 -11.31
CA ILE A 104 -1.54 -1.20 -10.37
C ILE A 104 -0.31 -0.33 -10.43
N ARG A 105 0.16 0.07 -9.26
CA ARG A 105 1.35 0.86 -9.07
C ARG A 105 2.14 0.28 -7.90
N ILE A 106 3.42 -0.04 -8.12
CA ILE A 106 4.28 -0.67 -7.12
C ILE A 106 5.58 0.11 -7.00
N GLY A 107 5.94 0.48 -5.78
CA GLY A 107 7.23 1.08 -5.47
C GLY A 107 8.06 0.12 -4.62
N ILE A 108 9.33 -0.08 -4.98
CA ILE A 108 10.23 -0.97 -4.25
C ILE A 108 11.21 -0.13 -3.44
N GLY A 109 11.06 -0.14 -2.13
CA GLY A 109 11.96 0.52 -1.20
C GLY A 109 13.00 -0.45 -0.63
N LYS A 110 13.88 0.06 0.21
CA LYS A 110 14.92 -0.74 0.86
C LYS A 110 14.35 -1.89 1.69
N ASN A 111 13.31 -1.61 2.49
CA ASN A 111 12.72 -2.58 3.43
C ASN A 111 11.22 -2.75 3.23
N PHE A 112 10.64 -2.21 2.17
CA PHE A 112 9.20 -2.24 1.95
C PHE A 112 8.86 -2.27 0.48
N CYS A 113 7.64 -2.71 0.19
CA CYS A 113 7.01 -2.49 -1.10
C CYS A 113 5.76 -1.65 -0.89
N HIS A 114 5.66 -0.58 -1.65
CA HIS A 114 4.46 0.23 -1.77
C HIS A 114 3.55 -0.37 -2.83
N ILE A 115 2.25 -0.38 -2.58
CA ILE A 115 1.25 -0.78 -3.57
C ILE A 115 0.07 0.19 -3.51
N ASP A 116 -0.41 0.63 -4.67
CA ASP A 116 -1.63 1.41 -4.77
C ASP A 116 -2.42 1.10 -6.04
N ILE A 117 -3.71 1.45 -6.01
CA ILE A 117 -4.63 1.38 -7.14
C ILE A 117 -5.17 2.78 -7.47
N ASP A 118 -4.35 3.79 -7.35
CA ASP A 118 -4.72 5.19 -7.57
C ASP A 118 -4.97 5.45 -9.06
N ASN A 119 -6.24 5.57 -9.45
CA ASN A 119 -6.62 5.78 -10.86
C ASN A 119 -6.40 7.21 -11.36
N ASP A 120 -6.00 8.14 -10.51
CA ASP A 120 -5.61 9.49 -10.91
C ASP A 120 -4.14 9.60 -11.32
N LYS A 121 -3.41 8.51 -11.23
CA LYS A 121 -1.98 8.44 -11.56
C LYS A 121 -1.74 7.44 -12.69
N ALA A 122 -0.61 7.62 -13.38
CA ALA A 122 -0.25 6.72 -14.48
C ALA A 122 -0.04 5.28 -13.99
N SER A 123 -0.68 4.32 -14.65
CA SER A 123 -0.58 2.89 -14.36
C SER A 123 -0.59 2.08 -15.67
N PRO A 124 -0.05 0.85 -15.72
CA PRO A 124 0.74 0.24 -14.64
C PRO A 124 2.11 0.90 -14.47
N ARG A 125 2.65 0.89 -13.28
CA ARG A 125 3.99 1.41 -12.98
C ARG A 125 4.67 0.60 -11.89
N VAL A 126 5.97 0.36 -12.05
CA VAL A 126 6.85 -0.15 -11.01
C VAL A 126 8.07 0.76 -10.94
N TRP A 127 8.44 1.22 -9.76
CA TRP A 127 9.61 2.08 -9.58
C TRP A 127 10.43 1.67 -8.36
N ILE A 128 11.64 2.21 -8.28
CA ILE A 128 12.56 2.01 -7.16
C ILE A 128 12.75 3.35 -6.46
N TYR A 129 12.65 3.32 -5.17
CA TYR A 129 12.89 4.51 -4.35
C TYR A 129 14.37 4.84 -4.26
#